data_adf0499760f1704f3a6de4b3a3b28753
#
_entry.id   adf0499760f1704f3a6de4b3a3b28753
#
_cell.length_a   1.000
_cell.length_b   1.000
_cell.length_c   1.000
_cell.angle_alpha   90.00
_cell.angle_beta   90.00
_cell.angle_gamma   90.00
#
_symmetry.space_group_name_H-M   'P 1'
#
loop_
_entity.id
_entity.type
_entity.pdbx_description
1 polymer ?
#
loop_
_entity_poly.entity_id
_entity_poly.type
_entity_poly.pdbx_seq_one_letter_code
_entity_poly.pdbx_strand_id
1 'polypeptide(L)'
;MKNKILDTVNNYYTEKIKEHGVTPRGVDWNSTESQELRFSQLSRVFEASLEDISILDYGCGYGAYYGYLQKTSRPFHYTGFDISQEMVNQGMAHNGTADNLSWCTEINDNQQFDYTIASGIFNVRLQHNDEEWKKYINDVILNISKISRKGFSFNMLTSYSDKEYMRDYLYYANPGAIFDFCKTNCSKYVALLHDYPLYEFTILVKK
;
A
#
# COMPACT_ATOMS: atom_id res chain seq x y z
N MET A 1 1.24 14.54 -16.70
CA MET A 1 0.27 13.43 -16.54
C MET A 1 0.33 12.83 -15.12
N LYS A 2 1.51 12.45 -14.57
CA LYS A 2 1.62 11.91 -13.19
C LYS A 2 0.96 12.83 -12.13
N ASN A 3 1.21 14.13 -12.20
CA ASN A 3 0.66 15.08 -11.23
C ASN A 3 -0.88 15.06 -11.19
N LYS A 4 -1.56 14.95 -12.34
CA LYS A 4 -3.03 14.97 -12.39
C LYS A 4 -3.68 13.77 -11.69
N ILE A 5 -3.10 12.58 -11.82
CA ILE A 5 -3.58 11.37 -11.11
C ILE A 5 -3.38 11.56 -9.61
N LEU A 6 -2.17 11.93 -9.19
CA LEU A 6 -1.84 12.13 -7.78
C LEU A 6 -2.69 13.23 -7.14
N ASP A 7 -2.92 14.35 -7.84
CA ASP A 7 -3.78 15.44 -7.34
C ASP A 7 -5.22 14.96 -7.11
N THR A 8 -5.76 14.16 -8.06
CA THR A 8 -7.13 13.64 -7.94
C THR A 8 -7.27 12.65 -6.79
N VAL A 9 -6.30 11.73 -6.65
CA VAL A 9 -6.27 10.74 -5.56
C VAL A 9 -6.04 11.41 -4.21
N ASN A 10 -5.13 12.39 -4.14
CA ASN A 10 -4.88 13.17 -2.93
C ASN A 10 -6.15 13.88 -2.44
N ASN A 11 -6.86 14.55 -3.33
CA ASN A 11 -8.11 15.23 -2.99
C ASN A 11 -9.16 14.24 -2.46
N TYR A 12 -9.33 13.09 -3.13
CA TYR A 12 -10.27 12.06 -2.72
C TYR A 12 -10.01 11.58 -1.28
N TYR A 13 -8.79 11.17 -0.97
CA TYR A 13 -8.46 10.66 0.37
C TYR A 13 -8.40 11.75 1.44
N THR A 14 -8.03 12.98 1.07
CA THR A 14 -8.09 14.12 1.98
C THR A 14 -9.54 14.42 2.42
N GLU A 15 -10.52 14.32 1.51
CA GLU A 15 -11.93 14.49 1.88
C GLU A 15 -12.42 13.30 2.71
N LYS A 16 -12.03 12.06 2.40
CA LYS A 16 -12.38 10.87 3.19
C LYS A 16 -11.91 10.96 4.64
N ILE A 17 -10.67 11.36 4.89
CA ILE A 17 -10.15 11.46 6.26
C ILE A 17 -10.81 12.61 7.03
N LYS A 18 -11.16 13.71 6.38
CA LYS A 18 -11.91 14.81 7.00
C LYS A 18 -13.33 14.39 7.39
N GLU A 19 -14.00 13.60 6.53
CA GLU A 19 -15.38 13.15 6.76
C GLU A 19 -15.47 12.06 7.82
N HIS A 20 -14.58 11.09 7.79
CA HIS A 20 -14.67 9.86 8.60
C HIS A 20 -13.63 9.78 9.72
N GLY A 21 -12.68 10.72 9.80
CA GLY A 21 -11.61 10.74 10.80
C GLY A 21 -10.67 9.55 10.71
N VAL A 22 -9.92 9.31 11.79
CA VAL A 22 -8.96 8.21 11.92
C VAL A 22 -9.70 6.90 12.16
N THR A 23 -10.25 6.35 11.10
CA THR A 23 -11.02 5.09 11.08
C THR A 23 -10.76 4.35 9.76
N PRO A 24 -11.08 3.04 9.66
CA PRO A 24 -10.99 2.33 8.39
C PRO A 24 -11.72 3.04 7.24
N ARG A 25 -12.88 3.66 7.51
CA ARG A 25 -13.64 4.43 6.50
C ARG A 25 -12.89 5.67 6.01
N GLY A 26 -12.05 6.29 6.85
CA GLY A 26 -11.22 7.43 6.47
C GLY A 26 -10.16 7.10 5.41
N VAL A 27 -9.85 5.82 5.23
CA VAL A 27 -8.98 5.26 4.18
C VAL A 27 -9.74 4.30 3.27
N ASP A 28 -11.07 4.42 3.21
CA ASP A 28 -11.98 3.67 2.32
C ASP A 28 -12.01 2.14 2.55
N TRP A 29 -11.80 1.71 3.80
CA TRP A 29 -11.93 0.30 4.21
C TRP A 29 -13.21 0.04 5.01
N ASN A 30 -13.77 -1.17 4.87
CA ASN A 30 -15.05 -1.53 5.47
C ASN A 30 -14.97 -1.80 6.99
N SER A 31 -13.86 -2.39 7.46
CA SER A 31 -13.69 -2.75 8.88
C SER A 31 -12.22 -2.90 9.27
N THR A 32 -11.96 -2.87 10.58
CA THR A 32 -10.63 -3.13 11.15
C THR A 32 -10.16 -4.57 10.85
N GLU A 33 -11.05 -5.56 10.94
CA GLU A 33 -10.73 -6.97 10.70
C GLU A 33 -10.26 -7.18 9.26
N SER A 34 -10.96 -6.58 8.28
CA SER A 34 -10.57 -6.65 6.88
C SER A 34 -9.25 -5.93 6.60
N GLN A 35 -8.98 -4.83 7.32
CA GLN A 35 -7.72 -4.08 7.23
C GLN A 35 -6.55 -4.91 7.81
N GLU A 36 -6.72 -5.50 9.00
CA GLU A 36 -5.70 -6.35 9.62
C GLU A 36 -5.42 -7.63 8.81
N LEU A 37 -6.44 -8.21 8.18
CA LEU A 37 -6.25 -9.33 7.27
C LEU A 37 -5.32 -8.95 6.09
N ARG A 38 -5.51 -7.78 5.48
CA ARG A 38 -4.61 -7.26 4.44
C ARG A 38 -3.19 -7.11 4.95
N PHE A 39 -3.02 -6.49 6.12
CA PHE A 39 -1.72 -6.31 6.74
C PHE A 39 -1.01 -7.64 7.01
N SER A 40 -1.74 -8.66 7.44
CA SER A 40 -1.19 -10.00 7.64
C SER A 40 -0.68 -10.62 6.33
N GLN A 41 -1.43 -10.49 5.22
CA GLN A 41 -0.99 -10.98 3.93
C GLN A 41 0.23 -10.22 3.39
N LEU A 42 0.21 -8.89 3.48
CA LEU A 42 1.31 -8.03 3.07
C LEU A 42 2.60 -8.33 3.86
N SER A 43 2.48 -8.54 5.17
CA SER A 43 3.62 -8.82 6.07
C SER A 43 4.31 -10.17 5.79
N ARG A 44 3.70 -11.07 5.01
CA ARG A 44 4.32 -12.34 4.59
C ARG A 44 5.55 -12.15 3.67
N VAL A 45 5.79 -10.93 3.20
CA VAL A 45 7.02 -10.60 2.45
C VAL A 45 8.25 -10.63 3.34
N PHE A 46 8.11 -10.37 4.64
CA PHE A 46 9.22 -10.34 5.59
C PHE A 46 9.86 -11.72 5.76
N GLU A 47 11.16 -11.74 5.85
CA GLU A 47 11.89 -12.95 6.23
C GLU A 47 11.61 -13.31 7.70
N ALA A 48 11.79 -14.58 8.05
CA ALA A 48 11.58 -15.07 9.42
C ALA A 48 12.63 -14.59 10.44
N SER A 49 13.65 -13.84 10.00
CA SER A 49 14.65 -13.23 10.87
C SER A 49 14.02 -12.24 11.87
N LEU A 50 14.55 -12.19 13.10
CA LEU A 50 14.23 -11.19 14.12
C LEU A 50 15.15 -9.96 14.07
N GLU A 51 15.91 -9.80 12.99
CA GLU A 51 16.70 -8.59 12.77
C GLU A 51 15.83 -7.36 12.68
N ASP A 52 16.38 -6.24 13.12
CA ASP A 52 15.77 -4.94 12.93
C ASP A 52 15.67 -4.59 11.44
N ILE A 53 14.50 -4.19 10.98
CA ILE A 53 14.23 -3.89 9.58
C ILE A 53 13.68 -2.48 9.41
N SER A 54 14.08 -1.83 8.33
CA SER A 54 13.45 -0.58 7.89
C SER A 54 12.28 -0.85 6.96
N ILE A 55 11.10 -0.32 7.31
CA ILE A 55 9.85 -0.50 6.57
C ILE A 55 9.36 0.86 6.07
N LEU A 56 9.08 0.94 4.78
CA LEU A 56 8.30 2.03 4.20
C LEU A 56 6.85 1.57 4.02
N ASP A 57 5.92 2.29 4.61
CA ASP A 57 4.49 2.17 4.31
C ASP A 57 4.12 3.21 3.25
N TYR A 58 3.99 2.76 2.01
CA TYR A 58 3.79 3.62 0.84
C TYR A 58 2.30 3.86 0.60
N GLY A 59 1.84 5.07 0.87
CA GLY A 59 0.41 5.41 0.96
C GLY A 59 -0.17 5.00 2.31
N CYS A 60 0.51 5.42 3.40
CA CYS A 60 0.26 4.95 4.76
C CYS A 60 -1.07 5.41 5.36
N GLY A 61 -1.74 6.40 4.75
CA GLY A 61 -2.89 7.04 5.35
C GLY A 61 -2.57 7.57 6.76
N TYR A 62 -3.42 7.27 7.72
CA TYR A 62 -3.18 7.63 9.12
C TYR A 62 -2.25 6.67 9.89
N GLY A 63 -1.60 5.72 9.19
CA GLY A 63 -0.61 4.82 9.79
C GLY A 63 -1.19 3.63 10.56
N ALA A 64 -2.33 3.10 10.14
CA ALA A 64 -2.92 1.92 10.75
C ALA A 64 -1.98 0.71 10.74
N TYR A 65 -1.13 0.60 9.72
CA TYR A 65 -0.16 -0.48 9.62
C TYR A 65 0.94 -0.39 10.70
N TYR A 66 1.34 0.82 11.11
CA TYR A 66 2.24 0.98 12.26
C TYR A 66 1.64 0.37 13.53
N GLY A 67 0.37 0.69 13.83
CA GLY A 67 -0.34 0.10 14.98
C GLY A 67 -0.48 -1.43 14.89
N TYR A 68 -0.62 -1.99 13.68
CA TYR A 68 -0.58 -3.44 13.46
C TYR A 68 0.80 -4.02 13.77
N LEU A 69 1.87 -3.41 13.27
CA LEU A 69 3.26 -3.86 13.51
C LEU A 69 3.65 -3.83 14.98
N GLN A 70 3.19 -2.85 15.75
CA GLN A 70 3.43 -2.77 17.20
C GLN A 70 2.89 -4.00 17.98
N LYS A 71 1.92 -4.73 17.44
CA LYS A 71 1.40 -5.98 18.02
C LYS A 71 2.32 -7.17 17.75
N THR A 72 3.32 -7.01 16.89
CA THR A 72 4.31 -8.05 16.57
C THR A 72 5.52 -7.96 17.48
N SER A 73 6.26 -9.05 17.62
CA SER A 73 7.50 -9.08 18.42
C SER A 73 8.75 -8.67 17.62
N ARG A 74 8.59 -8.26 16.37
CA ARG A 74 9.72 -7.89 15.50
C ARG A 74 10.15 -6.46 15.78
N PRO A 75 11.45 -6.19 15.94
CA PRO A 75 11.99 -4.84 15.93
C PRO A 75 11.91 -4.26 14.50
N PHE A 76 11.55 -2.99 14.39
CA PHE A 76 11.44 -2.30 13.11
C PHE A 76 11.59 -0.79 13.23
N HIS A 77 12.08 -0.16 12.16
CA HIS A 77 11.98 1.28 11.92
C HIS A 77 10.92 1.53 10.84
N TYR A 78 9.91 2.28 11.18
CA TYR A 78 8.79 2.59 10.27
C TYR A 78 8.90 4.00 9.72
N THR A 79 8.69 4.11 8.41
CA THR A 79 8.46 5.38 7.73
C THR A 79 7.11 5.35 7.04
N GLY A 80 6.18 6.20 7.47
CA GLY A 80 4.91 6.41 6.81
C GLY A 80 5.05 7.48 5.73
N PHE A 81 4.78 7.13 4.49
CA PHE A 81 4.71 8.04 3.36
C PHE A 81 3.29 8.14 2.84
N ASP A 82 2.77 9.35 2.74
CA ASP A 82 1.51 9.63 2.04
C ASP A 82 1.60 10.96 1.30
N ILE A 83 1.01 11.04 0.10
CA ILE A 83 0.95 12.29 -0.69
C ILE A 83 0.07 13.35 -0.04
N SER A 84 -0.84 12.95 0.85
CA SER A 84 -1.72 13.84 1.61
C SER A 84 -1.06 14.30 2.89
N GLN A 85 -0.74 15.59 2.98
CA GLN A 85 -0.25 16.19 4.23
C GLN A 85 -1.26 16.00 5.37
N GLU A 86 -2.55 16.01 5.07
CA GLU A 86 -3.61 15.78 6.07
C GLU A 86 -3.52 14.36 6.64
N MET A 87 -3.32 13.33 5.80
CA MET A 87 -3.11 11.95 6.26
C MET A 87 -1.89 11.84 7.19
N VAL A 88 -0.77 12.44 6.79
CA VAL A 88 0.45 12.48 7.61
C VAL A 88 0.19 13.16 8.95
N ASN A 89 -0.48 14.31 8.97
CA ASN A 89 -0.80 15.03 10.20
C ASN A 89 -1.69 14.19 11.14
N GLN A 90 -2.71 13.53 10.59
CA GLN A 90 -3.57 12.63 11.36
C GLN A 90 -2.82 11.40 11.86
N GLY A 91 -1.90 10.85 11.05
CA GLY A 91 -1.02 9.75 11.44
C GLY A 91 -0.10 10.12 12.60
N MET A 92 0.53 11.27 12.55
CA MET A 92 1.37 11.81 13.64
C MET A 92 0.56 12.04 14.92
N ALA A 93 -0.63 12.63 14.81
CA ALA A 93 -1.51 12.88 15.96
C ALA A 93 -2.02 11.59 16.60
N HIS A 94 -2.32 10.57 15.78
CA HIS A 94 -2.86 9.28 16.23
C HIS A 94 -1.81 8.36 16.87
N ASN A 95 -0.63 8.26 16.25
CA ASN A 95 0.41 7.31 16.65
C ASN A 95 1.48 7.92 17.57
N GLY A 96 1.47 9.25 17.78
CA GLY A 96 2.44 9.96 18.60
C GLY A 96 3.83 9.99 17.99
N THR A 97 4.85 10.05 18.87
CA THR A 97 6.27 10.07 18.50
C THR A 97 6.99 8.88 19.12
N ALA A 98 7.87 8.26 18.36
CA ALA A 98 8.76 7.19 18.81
C ALA A 98 10.06 7.23 18.00
N ASP A 99 11.16 6.75 18.58
CA ASP A 99 12.49 6.77 17.92
C ASP A 99 12.52 5.94 16.61
N ASN A 100 11.63 4.97 16.51
CA ASN A 100 11.50 4.10 15.33
C ASN A 100 10.38 4.51 14.38
N LEU A 101 9.82 5.73 14.50
CA LEU A 101 8.67 6.22 13.73
C LEU A 101 9.00 7.52 13.02
N SER A 102 8.84 7.53 11.71
CA SER A 102 9.02 8.71 10.85
C SER A 102 7.86 8.88 9.88
N TRP A 103 7.63 10.12 9.46
CA TRP A 103 6.55 10.48 8.51
C TRP A 103 7.08 11.41 7.44
N CYS A 104 6.60 11.26 6.21
CA CYS A 104 6.97 12.15 5.10
C CYS A 104 5.88 12.22 4.02
N THR A 105 5.90 13.29 3.24
CA THR A 105 5.07 13.48 2.03
C THR A 105 5.87 13.36 0.75
N GLU A 106 7.18 13.19 0.85
CA GLU A 106 8.10 13.00 -0.27
C GLU A 106 9.13 11.93 0.07
N ILE A 107 9.54 11.16 -0.92
CA ILE A 107 10.61 10.17 -0.83
C ILE A 107 11.71 10.59 -1.81
N ASN A 108 12.93 10.73 -1.30
CA ASN A 108 14.09 11.00 -2.13
C ASN A 108 14.51 9.75 -2.92
N ASP A 109 14.92 9.90 -4.16
CA ASP A 109 15.34 8.79 -5.05
C ASP A 109 16.49 7.93 -4.48
N ASN A 110 17.27 8.47 -3.55
CA ASN A 110 18.39 7.78 -2.91
C ASN A 110 18.00 7.07 -1.59
N GLN A 111 16.79 7.28 -1.08
CA GLN A 111 16.32 6.57 0.11
C GLN A 111 16.04 5.11 -0.25
N GLN A 112 16.43 4.21 0.64
CA GLN A 112 16.17 2.79 0.52
C GLN A 112 15.72 2.21 1.85
N PHE A 113 14.80 1.26 1.76
CA PHE A 113 14.23 0.56 2.89
C PHE A 113 14.47 -0.95 2.73
N ASP A 114 14.47 -1.72 3.81
CA ASP A 114 14.54 -3.17 3.66
C ASP A 114 13.28 -3.68 2.97
N TYR A 115 12.12 -3.19 3.40
CA TYR A 115 10.84 -3.56 2.80
C TYR A 115 9.96 -2.36 2.54
N THR A 116 9.19 -2.41 1.46
CA THR A 116 8.11 -1.46 1.18
C THR A 116 6.77 -2.19 1.15
N ILE A 117 5.80 -1.68 1.89
CA ILE A 117 4.43 -2.18 1.92
C ILE A 117 3.53 -1.11 1.30
N ALA A 118 2.60 -1.51 0.44
CA ALA A 118 1.63 -0.61 -0.16
C ALA A 118 0.23 -1.21 -0.10
N SER A 119 -0.60 -0.69 0.81
CA SER A 119 -1.94 -1.22 1.04
C SER A 119 -3.00 -0.37 0.35
N GLY A 120 -3.63 -0.90 -0.70
CA GLY A 120 -4.82 -0.32 -1.33
C GLY A 120 -4.60 0.88 -2.24
N ILE A 121 -3.37 1.30 -2.49
CA ILE A 121 -3.05 2.51 -3.26
C ILE A 121 -3.43 2.46 -4.75
N PHE A 122 -3.74 1.27 -5.28
CA PHE A 122 -4.03 1.05 -6.69
C PHE A 122 -5.52 0.90 -7.01
N ASN A 123 -6.39 0.98 -6.00
CA ASN A 123 -7.80 0.62 -6.16
C ASN A 123 -8.67 1.76 -6.68
N VAL A 124 -8.43 3.00 -6.25
CA VAL A 124 -9.29 4.16 -6.53
C VAL A 124 -8.82 4.89 -7.79
N ARG A 125 -9.38 4.49 -8.92
CA ARG A 125 -9.05 5.01 -10.25
C ARG A 125 -9.78 6.31 -10.60
N LEU A 126 -10.95 6.51 -10.00
CA LEU A 126 -11.84 7.64 -10.29
C LEU A 126 -12.19 7.76 -11.78
N GLN A 127 -11.96 8.95 -12.37
CA GLN A 127 -12.28 9.26 -13.77
C GLN A 127 -11.16 8.89 -14.76
N HIS A 128 -10.02 8.35 -14.27
CA HIS A 128 -8.91 8.01 -15.15
C HIS A 128 -9.23 6.75 -15.96
N ASN A 129 -8.80 6.73 -17.24
CA ASN A 129 -8.99 5.56 -18.08
C ASN A 129 -8.01 4.43 -17.71
N ASP A 130 -8.33 3.21 -18.12
CA ASP A 130 -7.58 2.01 -17.74
C ASP A 130 -6.12 2.03 -18.20
N GLU A 131 -5.82 2.59 -19.38
CA GLU A 131 -4.46 2.61 -19.92
C GLU A 131 -3.56 3.58 -19.11
N GLU A 132 -4.08 4.76 -18.78
CA GLU A 132 -3.36 5.72 -17.94
C GLU A 132 -3.15 5.14 -16.54
N TRP A 133 -4.19 4.48 -15.99
CA TRP A 133 -4.12 3.89 -14.65
C TRP A 133 -3.15 2.71 -14.59
N LYS A 134 -3.16 1.80 -15.58
CA LYS A 134 -2.17 0.71 -15.70
C LYS A 134 -0.75 1.24 -15.80
N LYS A 135 -0.53 2.30 -16.60
CA LYS A 135 0.79 2.92 -16.68
C LYS A 135 1.23 3.46 -15.33
N TYR A 136 0.34 4.16 -14.62
CA TYR A 136 0.61 4.65 -13.26
C TYR A 136 0.97 3.52 -12.30
N ILE A 137 0.19 2.43 -12.27
CA ILE A 137 0.47 1.23 -11.47
C ILE A 137 1.88 0.70 -11.75
N ASN A 138 2.21 0.48 -13.00
CA ASN A 138 3.51 -0.07 -13.41
C ASN A 138 4.66 0.84 -12.99
N ASP A 139 4.53 2.14 -13.20
CA ASP A 139 5.53 3.13 -12.80
C ASP A 139 5.75 3.14 -11.27
N VAL A 140 4.67 3.04 -10.48
CA VAL A 140 4.75 2.97 -9.01
C VAL A 140 5.38 1.66 -8.55
N ILE A 141 5.01 0.50 -9.13
CA ILE A 141 5.62 -0.80 -8.79
C ILE A 141 7.13 -0.77 -9.05
N LEU A 142 7.57 -0.22 -10.18
CA LEU A 142 8.99 -0.09 -10.50
C LEU A 142 9.73 0.82 -9.51
N ASN A 143 9.10 1.94 -9.11
CA ASN A 143 9.66 2.83 -8.10
C ASN A 143 9.79 2.14 -6.74
N ILE A 144 8.72 1.48 -6.26
CA ILE A 144 8.73 0.69 -5.03
C ILE A 144 9.82 -0.38 -5.09
N SER A 145 9.93 -1.08 -6.23
CA SER A 145 11.00 -2.06 -6.42
C SER A 145 12.37 -1.42 -6.25
N LYS A 146 12.65 -0.27 -6.88
CA LYS A 146 13.94 0.42 -6.80
C LYS A 146 14.35 0.78 -5.38
N ILE A 147 13.41 1.24 -4.55
CA ILE A 147 13.69 1.71 -3.19
C ILE A 147 13.66 0.61 -2.13
N SER A 148 13.31 -0.64 -2.49
CA SER A 148 13.26 -1.80 -1.59
C SER A 148 14.49 -2.67 -1.75
N ARG A 149 15.23 -2.92 -0.66
CA ARG A 149 16.45 -3.74 -0.66
C ARG A 149 16.17 -5.25 -0.63
N LYS A 150 15.27 -5.69 0.26
CA LYS A 150 14.98 -7.12 0.51
C LYS A 150 13.67 -7.58 -0.13
N GLY A 151 12.71 -6.66 -0.31
CA GLY A 151 11.44 -6.98 -0.93
C GLY A 151 10.36 -5.94 -0.75
N PHE A 152 9.22 -6.18 -1.38
CA PHE A 152 8.04 -5.33 -1.22
C PHE A 152 6.75 -6.14 -1.41
N SER A 153 5.66 -5.60 -0.93
CA SER A 153 4.34 -6.19 -1.13
C SER A 153 3.26 -5.12 -1.34
N PHE A 154 2.23 -5.50 -2.07
CA PHE A 154 1.05 -4.68 -2.30
C PHE A 154 -0.18 -5.54 -2.58
N ASN A 155 -1.36 -4.99 -2.33
CA ASN A 155 -2.63 -5.63 -2.68
C ASN A 155 -3.41 -4.79 -3.69
N MET A 156 -4.29 -5.46 -4.43
CA MET A 156 -5.19 -4.85 -5.41
C MET A 156 -6.53 -5.57 -5.42
N LEU A 157 -7.60 -4.84 -5.79
CA LEU A 157 -8.88 -5.46 -6.12
C LEU A 157 -8.73 -6.40 -7.33
N THR A 158 -9.34 -7.57 -7.24
CA THR A 158 -9.24 -8.61 -8.27
C THR A 158 -10.32 -8.50 -9.34
N SER A 159 -9.95 -8.77 -10.59
CA SER A 159 -10.90 -8.92 -11.69
C SER A 159 -11.86 -10.12 -11.55
N TYR A 160 -11.63 -10.98 -10.56
CA TYR A 160 -12.55 -12.07 -10.18
C TYR A 160 -13.60 -11.65 -9.15
N SER A 161 -13.72 -10.34 -8.86
CA SER A 161 -14.81 -9.83 -8.01
C SER A 161 -16.18 -10.05 -8.65
N ASP A 162 -17.18 -10.34 -7.83
CA ASP A 162 -18.56 -10.45 -8.30
C ASP A 162 -19.05 -9.11 -8.84
N LYS A 163 -19.66 -9.13 -10.02
CA LYS A 163 -20.05 -7.92 -10.78
C LYS A 163 -20.96 -6.97 -10.00
N GLU A 164 -21.84 -7.52 -9.16
CA GLU A 164 -22.77 -6.73 -8.33
C GLU A 164 -22.05 -5.88 -7.27
N TYR A 165 -20.84 -6.25 -6.86
CA TYR A 165 -20.02 -5.50 -5.90
C TYR A 165 -19.01 -4.58 -6.57
N MET A 166 -18.82 -4.67 -7.89
CA MET A 166 -17.92 -3.77 -8.60
C MET A 166 -18.46 -2.34 -8.66
N ARG A 167 -17.56 -1.36 -8.68
CA ARG A 167 -17.84 0.07 -8.76
C ARG A 167 -17.02 0.70 -9.87
N ASP A 168 -17.61 1.59 -10.64
CA ASP A 168 -16.99 2.19 -11.83
C ASP A 168 -15.77 3.06 -11.52
N TYR A 169 -15.70 3.63 -10.33
CA TYR A 169 -14.57 4.45 -9.89
C TYR A 169 -13.39 3.63 -9.34
N LEU A 170 -13.54 2.30 -9.22
CA LEU A 170 -12.49 1.39 -8.76
C LEU A 170 -11.84 0.66 -9.94
N TYR A 171 -10.59 0.27 -9.75
CA TYR A 171 -9.83 -0.52 -10.70
C TYR A 171 -9.69 -1.97 -10.22
N TYR A 172 -10.09 -2.91 -11.06
CA TYR A 172 -10.03 -4.35 -10.78
C TYR A 172 -8.96 -4.99 -11.68
N ALA A 173 -7.81 -5.29 -11.08
CA ALA A 173 -6.66 -5.80 -11.80
C ALA A 173 -6.78 -7.30 -12.12
N ASN A 174 -6.20 -7.71 -13.26
CA ASN A 174 -5.97 -9.13 -13.52
C ASN A 174 -4.74 -9.61 -12.71
N PRO A 175 -4.91 -10.55 -11.75
CA PRO A 175 -3.83 -11.00 -10.88
C PRO A 175 -2.65 -11.61 -11.64
N GLY A 176 -2.92 -12.40 -12.69
CA GLY A 176 -1.89 -13.02 -13.53
C GLY A 176 -1.05 -11.97 -14.25
N ALA A 177 -1.68 -10.94 -14.83
CA ALA A 177 -0.96 -9.87 -15.52
C ALA A 177 -0.03 -9.08 -14.58
N ILE A 178 -0.47 -8.78 -13.35
CA ILE A 178 0.36 -8.10 -12.35
C ILE A 178 1.49 -9.01 -11.86
N PHE A 179 1.21 -10.30 -11.63
CA PHE A 179 2.23 -11.28 -11.29
C PHE A 179 3.31 -11.37 -12.38
N ASP A 180 2.93 -11.52 -13.65
CA ASP A 180 3.86 -11.59 -14.78
C ASP A 180 4.69 -10.31 -14.91
N PHE A 181 4.07 -9.14 -14.71
CA PHE A 181 4.78 -7.87 -14.70
C PHE A 181 5.87 -7.84 -13.62
N CYS A 182 5.55 -8.24 -12.39
CA CYS A 182 6.52 -8.27 -11.29
C CYS A 182 7.64 -9.32 -11.52
N LYS A 183 7.29 -10.50 -12.05
CA LYS A 183 8.25 -11.56 -12.42
C LYS A 183 9.25 -11.09 -13.46
N THR A 184 8.79 -10.33 -14.44
CA THR A 184 9.60 -9.88 -15.58
C THR A 184 10.47 -8.68 -15.21
N ASN A 185 9.94 -7.74 -14.41
CA ASN A 185 10.56 -6.43 -14.25
C ASN A 185 11.18 -6.19 -12.85
N CYS A 186 10.78 -6.96 -11.84
CA CYS A 186 11.20 -6.70 -10.45
C CYS A 186 12.10 -7.80 -9.88
N SER A 187 11.66 -9.08 -9.89
CA SER A 187 12.40 -10.20 -9.30
C SER A 187 11.93 -11.55 -9.83
N LYS A 188 12.83 -12.56 -9.73
CA LYS A 188 12.48 -13.97 -9.94
C LYS A 188 11.64 -14.56 -8.80
N TYR A 189 11.62 -13.93 -7.62
CA TYR A 189 10.99 -14.45 -6.42
C TYR A 189 9.68 -13.67 -6.13
N VAL A 190 8.62 -14.03 -6.83
CA VAL A 190 7.29 -13.41 -6.71
C VAL A 190 6.28 -14.47 -6.29
N ALA A 191 5.45 -14.14 -5.31
CA ALA A 191 4.27 -14.92 -4.94
C ALA A 191 3.00 -14.09 -5.17
N LEU A 192 1.95 -14.75 -5.65
CA LEU A 192 0.59 -14.24 -5.75
C LEU A 192 -0.25 -14.96 -4.70
N LEU A 193 -0.82 -14.21 -3.76
CA LEU A 193 -1.74 -14.71 -2.74
C LEU A 193 -3.16 -14.28 -3.11
N HIS A 194 -4.04 -15.24 -3.28
CA HIS A 194 -5.45 -15.01 -3.63
C HIS A 194 -6.35 -16.05 -2.93
N ASP A 195 -5.93 -16.48 -1.75
CA ASP A 195 -6.54 -17.57 -0.94
C ASP A 195 -7.15 -17.06 0.37
N TYR A 196 -7.53 -15.77 0.43
CA TYR A 196 -8.14 -15.15 1.60
C TYR A 196 -9.50 -14.49 1.25
N PRO A 197 -10.44 -14.34 2.22
CA PRO A 197 -11.84 -13.99 1.94
C PRO A 197 -12.05 -12.48 1.69
N LEU A 198 -11.33 -11.92 0.72
CA LEU A 198 -11.54 -10.57 0.22
C LEU A 198 -11.51 -10.59 -1.32
N TYR A 199 -12.22 -9.65 -1.96
CA TYR A 199 -12.14 -9.43 -3.40
C TYR A 199 -10.82 -8.75 -3.83
N GLU A 200 -9.72 -9.28 -3.32
CA GLU A 200 -8.37 -8.76 -3.50
C GLU A 200 -7.36 -9.88 -3.64
N PHE A 201 -6.24 -9.54 -4.22
CA PHE A 201 -5.04 -10.38 -4.20
C PHE A 201 -3.84 -9.58 -3.67
N THR A 202 -2.85 -10.29 -3.18
CA THR A 202 -1.58 -9.71 -2.70
C THR A 202 -0.43 -10.24 -3.53
N ILE A 203 0.46 -9.34 -3.94
CA ILE A 203 1.75 -9.68 -4.54
C ILE A 203 2.86 -9.51 -3.50
N LEU A 204 3.70 -10.52 -3.38
CA LEU A 204 4.92 -10.49 -2.59
C LEU A 204 6.10 -10.60 -3.53
N VAL A 205 7.02 -9.66 -3.46
CA VAL A 205 8.27 -9.67 -4.25
C VAL A 205 9.44 -9.69 -3.30
N LYS A 206 10.30 -10.72 -3.38
CA LYS A 206 11.56 -10.83 -2.64
C LYS A 206 12.75 -10.56 -3.57
N LYS A 207 13.83 -10.03 -3.02
CA LYS A 207 15.07 -9.73 -3.76
C LYS A 207 16.23 -10.55 -3.25
#